data_578dcba58f1753d8c11024aa62684599
#
_entry.id   578dcba58f1753d8c11024aa62684599
#
_cell.length_a   1.000
_cell.length_b   1.000
_cell.length_c   1.000
_cell.angle_alpha   90.00
_cell.angle_beta   90.00
_cell.angle_gamma   90.00
#
_symmetry.space_group_name_H-M   'P 1'
#
loop_
_entity.id
_entity.type
_entity.pdbx_description
1 polymer ?
#
loop_
_entity_poly.entity_id
_entity_poly.type
_entity_poly.pdbx_seq_one_letter_code
_entity_poly.pdbx_strand_id
1 'polypeptide(L)'
;AVLPKIRAAKGRIVFISSVSGLIATPGTGAYNASKFALEALADALRMELRPWGIRVSLVEPGPIRTDMWGGALEEHDAMVAALTDDHRALYASHLAGTRKLLGRMQKLAADPQKVVDAVDHALTARRPKSRYLLDAASRIQKAVVGLTPTAINDAVLAAATTSKRRS
;
A
#
# COMPACT_ATOMS: atom_id res chain seq x y z
N ALA A 1 4.09 -25.16 -6.43
CA ALA A 1 5.34 -25.81 -6.90
C ALA A 1 6.51 -25.63 -5.91
N VAL A 2 6.65 -24.52 -5.18
CA VAL A 2 7.81 -24.24 -4.29
C VAL A 2 7.62 -24.68 -2.83
N LEU A 3 6.39 -24.85 -2.37
CA LEU A 3 6.07 -25.13 -0.97
C LEU A 3 6.75 -26.39 -0.39
N PRO A 4 6.88 -27.54 -1.11
CA PRO A 4 7.61 -28.69 -0.61
C PRO A 4 9.07 -28.39 -0.26
N LYS A 5 9.76 -27.58 -1.09
CA LYS A 5 11.15 -27.17 -0.84
C LYS A 5 11.25 -26.23 0.36
N ILE A 6 10.34 -25.26 0.48
CA ILE A 6 10.28 -24.35 1.63
C ILE A 6 10.03 -25.14 2.92
N ARG A 7 9.16 -26.15 2.87
CA ARG A 7 8.86 -27.00 4.02
C ARG A 7 10.07 -27.85 4.45
N ALA A 8 10.75 -28.48 3.50
CA ALA A 8 11.95 -29.26 3.78
C ALA A 8 13.07 -28.40 4.41
N ALA A 9 13.22 -27.16 3.95
CA ALA A 9 14.22 -26.23 4.45
C ALA A 9 13.79 -25.49 5.74
N LYS A 10 12.56 -25.68 6.25
CA LYS A 10 11.95 -24.83 7.28
C LYS A 10 12.13 -23.34 6.95
N GLY A 11 11.90 -23.02 5.69
CA GLY A 11 12.23 -21.73 5.09
C GLY A 11 11.32 -20.61 5.53
N ARG A 12 11.35 -19.51 4.76
CA ARG A 12 10.60 -18.28 5.03
C ARG A 12 9.91 -17.79 3.78
N ILE A 13 8.79 -17.13 3.95
CA ILE A 13 8.05 -16.47 2.88
C ILE A 13 7.91 -15.00 3.26
N VAL A 14 8.29 -14.12 2.35
CA VAL A 14 8.13 -12.67 2.52
C VAL A 14 7.28 -12.15 1.38
N PHE A 15 6.15 -11.55 1.72
CA PHE A 15 5.29 -10.86 0.78
C PHE A 15 5.57 -9.36 0.80
N ILE A 16 5.71 -8.76 -0.36
CA ILE A 16 5.78 -7.31 -0.51
C ILE A 16 4.36 -6.79 -0.78
N SER A 17 3.72 -6.35 0.28
CA SER A 17 2.39 -5.75 0.24
C SER A 17 2.50 -4.22 0.07
N SER A 18 1.65 -3.47 0.73
CA SER A 18 1.62 -2.01 0.79
C SER A 18 0.75 -1.57 1.95
N VAL A 19 0.90 -0.32 2.40
CA VAL A 19 -0.12 0.34 3.24
C VAL A 19 -1.50 0.35 2.57
N SER A 20 -1.55 0.29 1.25
CA SER A 20 -2.78 0.14 0.44
C SER A 20 -3.48 -1.21 0.59
N GLY A 21 -2.87 -2.17 1.29
CA GLY A 21 -3.52 -3.41 1.73
C GLY A 21 -4.24 -3.28 3.07
N LEU A 22 -4.11 -2.12 3.73
CA LEU A 22 -4.70 -1.85 5.04
C LEU A 22 -5.77 -0.75 4.97
N ILE A 23 -5.70 0.10 3.94
CA ILE A 23 -6.56 1.28 3.77
C ILE A 23 -6.89 1.41 2.29
N ALA A 24 -8.18 1.52 1.98
CA ALA A 24 -8.65 1.80 0.63
C ALA A 24 -8.74 3.31 0.40
N THR A 25 -8.25 3.76 -0.75
CA THR A 25 -8.32 5.17 -1.14
C THR A 25 -9.05 5.34 -2.48
N PRO A 26 -9.82 6.43 -2.67
CA PRO A 26 -10.45 6.71 -3.94
C PRO A 26 -9.45 6.73 -5.11
N GLY A 27 -9.88 6.21 -6.27
CA GLY A 27 -9.06 6.13 -7.49
C GLY A 27 -8.10 4.95 -7.56
N THR A 28 -7.88 4.20 -6.47
CA THR A 28 -6.95 3.06 -6.43
C THR A 28 -7.62 1.73 -6.04
N GLY A 29 -8.94 1.62 -6.21
CA GLY A 29 -9.74 0.49 -5.72
C GLY A 29 -9.22 -0.89 -6.16
N ALA A 30 -8.90 -1.07 -7.45
CA ALA A 30 -8.36 -2.34 -7.96
C ALA A 30 -6.99 -2.70 -7.34
N TYR A 31 -6.12 -1.70 -7.20
CA TYR A 31 -4.83 -1.88 -6.53
C TYR A 31 -5.02 -2.22 -5.05
N ASN A 32 -5.87 -1.47 -4.33
CA ASN A 32 -6.20 -1.77 -2.94
C ASN A 32 -6.73 -3.20 -2.80
N ALA A 33 -7.69 -3.62 -3.63
CA ALA A 33 -8.25 -4.97 -3.59
C ALA A 33 -7.17 -6.05 -3.74
N SER A 34 -6.21 -5.87 -4.65
CA SER A 34 -5.09 -6.79 -4.83
C SER A 34 -4.20 -6.90 -3.59
N LYS A 35 -3.95 -5.77 -2.91
CA LYS A 35 -3.11 -5.73 -1.71
C LYS A 35 -3.85 -6.26 -0.47
N PHE A 36 -5.14 -5.96 -0.30
CA PHE A 36 -5.97 -6.57 0.73
C PHE A 36 -6.05 -8.10 0.58
N ALA A 37 -6.18 -8.60 -0.64
CA ALA A 37 -6.15 -10.03 -0.90
C ALA A 37 -4.81 -10.66 -0.49
N LEU A 38 -3.69 -9.95 -0.77
CA LEU A 38 -2.35 -10.42 -0.38
C LEU A 38 -2.18 -10.45 1.15
N GLU A 39 -2.74 -9.46 1.87
CA GLU A 39 -2.74 -9.43 3.34
C GLU A 39 -3.48 -10.65 3.92
N ALA A 40 -4.69 -10.91 3.43
CA ALA A 40 -5.50 -12.05 3.87
C ALA A 40 -4.81 -13.39 3.56
N LEU A 41 -4.22 -13.53 2.36
CA LEU A 41 -3.48 -14.72 1.95
C LEU A 41 -2.26 -14.97 2.87
N ALA A 42 -1.49 -13.93 3.14
CA ALA A 42 -0.31 -14.04 3.99
C ALA A 42 -0.68 -14.40 5.45
N ASP A 43 -1.78 -13.84 5.96
CA ASP A 43 -2.28 -14.16 7.30
C ASP A 43 -2.75 -15.62 7.39
N ALA A 44 -3.48 -16.12 6.38
CA ALA A 44 -3.90 -17.53 6.30
C ALA A 44 -2.67 -18.45 6.23
N LEU A 45 -1.76 -18.20 5.30
CA LEU A 45 -0.54 -19.01 5.13
C LEU A 45 0.34 -19.03 6.38
N ARG A 46 0.41 -17.93 7.12
CA ARG A 46 1.18 -17.88 8.38
C ARG A 46 0.64 -18.86 9.42
N MET A 47 -0.68 -18.99 9.51
CA MET A 47 -1.32 -19.94 10.41
C MET A 47 -1.19 -21.38 9.91
N GLU A 48 -1.48 -21.61 8.64
CA GLU A 48 -1.41 -22.93 8.00
C GLU A 48 0.01 -23.52 8.04
N LEU A 49 1.04 -22.70 7.83
CA LEU A 49 2.43 -23.18 7.71
C LEU A 49 3.16 -23.23 9.07
N ARG A 50 2.54 -22.75 10.14
CA ARG A 50 3.09 -22.74 11.49
C ARG A 50 3.53 -24.13 11.99
N PRO A 51 2.79 -25.25 11.76
CA PRO A 51 3.19 -26.58 12.20
C PRO A 51 4.54 -27.04 11.65
N TRP A 52 4.94 -26.53 10.46
CA TRP A 52 6.24 -26.86 9.83
C TRP A 52 7.35 -25.86 10.19
N GLY A 53 7.10 -24.92 11.08
CA GLY A 53 8.09 -23.93 11.49
C GLY A 53 8.41 -22.88 10.42
N ILE A 54 7.62 -22.83 9.34
CA ILE A 54 7.77 -21.83 8.27
C ILE A 54 7.30 -20.48 8.76
N ARG A 55 8.11 -19.44 8.54
CA ARG A 55 7.78 -18.05 8.90
C ARG A 55 7.23 -17.33 7.67
N VAL A 56 6.12 -16.63 7.86
CA VAL A 56 5.51 -15.79 6.82
C VAL A 56 5.48 -14.34 7.34
N SER A 57 6.05 -13.44 6.56
CA SER A 57 6.15 -12.01 6.87
C SER A 57 5.57 -11.17 5.74
N LEU A 58 4.99 -10.05 6.10
CA LEU A 58 4.54 -8.99 5.19
C LEU A 58 5.43 -7.77 5.37
N VAL A 59 5.92 -7.22 4.27
CA VAL A 59 6.53 -5.89 4.22
C VAL A 59 5.50 -4.97 3.60
N GLU A 60 5.13 -3.92 4.32
CA GLU A 60 4.01 -3.01 4.01
C GLU A 60 4.57 -1.59 3.79
N PRO A 61 5.17 -1.31 2.60
CA PRO A 61 5.71 0.01 2.31
C PRO A 61 4.59 1.03 2.10
N GLY A 62 4.84 2.27 2.53
CA GLY A 62 4.21 3.45 1.99
C GLY A 62 4.84 3.86 0.64
N PRO A 63 4.78 5.13 0.24
CA PRO A 63 5.47 5.60 -0.95
C PRO A 63 6.99 5.38 -0.84
N ILE A 64 7.59 4.73 -1.84
CA ILE A 64 9.03 4.46 -1.90
C ILE A 64 9.59 5.15 -3.14
N ARG A 65 10.72 5.84 -3.00
CA ARG A 65 11.40 6.56 -4.08
C ARG A 65 11.97 5.57 -5.09
N THR A 66 11.23 5.39 -6.19
CA THR A 66 11.55 4.52 -7.33
C THR A 66 11.17 5.23 -8.62
N ASP A 67 11.62 4.71 -9.74
CA ASP A 67 11.30 5.24 -11.09
C ASP A 67 9.80 5.29 -11.37
N MET A 68 9.00 4.45 -10.69
CA MET A 68 7.53 4.47 -10.78
C MET A 68 6.91 5.84 -10.46
N TRP A 69 7.56 6.65 -9.62
CA TRP A 69 7.08 7.99 -9.28
C TRP A 69 7.57 9.07 -10.25
N GLY A 70 8.61 8.76 -11.06
CA GLY A 70 9.25 9.72 -11.96
C GLY A 70 8.31 10.24 -13.06
N GLY A 71 7.37 9.41 -13.53
CA GLY A 71 6.41 9.76 -14.57
C GLY A 71 4.95 9.87 -14.10
N ALA A 72 4.68 9.67 -12.80
CA ALA A 72 3.30 9.52 -12.31
C ALA A 72 2.42 10.78 -12.49
N LEU A 73 2.99 11.97 -12.41
CA LEU A 73 2.26 13.22 -12.63
C LEU A 73 2.00 13.44 -14.12
N GLU A 74 2.98 13.17 -14.96
CA GLU A 74 2.89 13.26 -16.42
C GLU A 74 1.87 12.25 -16.97
N GLU A 75 1.88 11.01 -16.48
CA GLU A 75 0.89 9.99 -16.82
C GLU A 75 -0.52 10.39 -16.41
N HIS A 76 -0.67 10.93 -15.19
CA HIS A 76 -1.94 11.47 -14.71
C HIS A 76 -2.43 12.59 -15.62
N ASP A 77 -1.58 13.56 -15.95
CA ASP A 77 -1.95 14.71 -16.78
C ASP A 77 -2.29 14.28 -18.21
N ALA A 78 -1.58 13.31 -18.77
CA ALA A 78 -1.89 12.70 -20.07
C ALA A 78 -3.24 11.95 -20.05
N MET A 79 -3.50 11.18 -18.98
CA MET A 79 -4.80 10.53 -18.80
C MET A 79 -5.93 11.55 -18.74
N VAL A 80 -5.77 12.63 -17.98
CA VAL A 80 -6.78 13.71 -17.88
C VAL A 80 -7.01 14.40 -19.22
N ALA A 81 -5.94 14.63 -19.99
CA ALA A 81 -6.03 15.23 -21.32
C ALA A 81 -6.81 14.34 -22.32
N ALA A 82 -6.74 13.02 -22.17
CA ALA A 82 -7.45 12.06 -23.00
C ALA A 82 -8.94 11.91 -22.67
N LEU A 83 -9.42 12.46 -21.53
CA LEU A 83 -10.83 12.43 -21.17
C LEU A 83 -11.65 13.40 -22.03
N THR A 84 -12.93 13.06 -22.27
CA THR A 84 -13.90 13.99 -22.83
C THR A 84 -14.15 15.17 -21.88
N ASP A 85 -14.64 16.29 -22.43
CA ASP A 85 -14.95 17.49 -21.63
C ASP A 85 -15.98 17.19 -20.53
N ASP A 86 -17.00 16.39 -20.84
CA ASP A 86 -18.02 15.96 -19.89
C ASP A 86 -17.40 15.16 -18.74
N HIS A 87 -16.54 14.20 -19.03
CA HIS A 87 -15.86 13.43 -17.99
C HIS A 87 -14.90 14.29 -17.17
N ARG A 88 -14.16 15.21 -17.78
CA ARG A 88 -13.32 16.16 -17.06
C ARG A 88 -14.13 17.04 -16.12
N ALA A 89 -15.27 17.55 -16.58
CA ALA A 89 -16.15 18.38 -15.72
C ALA A 89 -16.76 17.57 -14.56
N LEU A 90 -17.22 16.34 -14.84
CA LEU A 90 -17.83 15.47 -13.85
C LEU A 90 -16.85 15.10 -12.73
N TYR A 91 -15.61 14.76 -13.08
CA TYR A 91 -14.60 14.29 -12.13
C TYR A 91 -13.56 15.35 -11.73
N ALA A 92 -13.77 16.63 -12.08
CA ALA A 92 -12.78 17.71 -11.89
C ALA A 92 -12.17 17.76 -10.48
N SER A 93 -13.01 17.66 -9.44
CA SER A 93 -12.58 17.68 -8.04
C SER A 93 -11.69 16.48 -7.67
N HIS A 94 -12.02 15.29 -8.15
CA HIS A 94 -11.25 14.06 -7.90
C HIS A 94 -9.92 14.07 -8.66
N LEU A 95 -9.94 14.49 -9.93
CA LEU A 95 -8.73 14.60 -10.75
C LEU A 95 -7.72 15.57 -10.12
N ALA A 96 -8.17 16.75 -9.72
CA ALA A 96 -7.31 17.73 -9.04
C ALA A 96 -6.82 17.22 -7.67
N GLY A 97 -7.66 16.51 -6.92
CA GLY A 97 -7.30 15.90 -5.64
C GLY A 97 -6.27 14.79 -5.81
N THR A 98 -6.46 13.91 -6.79
CA THR A 98 -5.51 12.83 -7.12
C THR A 98 -4.15 13.39 -7.51
N ARG A 99 -4.11 14.40 -8.39
CA ARG A 99 -2.87 15.07 -8.78
C ARG A 99 -2.10 15.62 -7.57
N LYS A 100 -2.82 16.30 -6.67
CA LYS A 100 -2.24 16.82 -5.42
C LYS A 100 -1.71 15.71 -4.51
N LEU A 101 -2.43 14.61 -4.41
CA LEU A 101 -2.02 13.44 -3.63
C LEU A 101 -0.76 12.81 -4.20
N LEU A 102 -0.69 12.59 -5.52
CA LEU A 102 0.50 12.06 -6.21
C LEU A 102 1.74 12.93 -5.94
N GLY A 103 1.62 14.25 -6.08
CA GLY A 103 2.73 15.17 -5.78
C GLY A 103 3.18 15.15 -4.32
N ARG A 104 2.27 14.90 -3.37
CA ARG A 104 2.61 14.70 -1.95
C ARG A 104 3.32 13.37 -1.72
N MET A 105 2.81 12.29 -2.31
CA MET A 105 3.41 10.95 -2.19
C MET A 105 4.82 10.91 -2.75
N GLN A 106 5.05 11.56 -3.90
CA GLN A 106 6.38 11.69 -4.49
C GLN A 106 7.37 12.41 -3.55
N LYS A 107 6.93 13.51 -2.91
CA LYS A 107 7.76 14.26 -1.94
C LYS A 107 8.03 13.50 -0.65
N LEU A 108 7.11 12.67 -0.21
CA LEU A 108 7.20 11.90 1.04
C LEU A 108 7.80 10.51 0.83
N ALA A 109 8.14 10.16 -0.41
CA ALA A 109 8.65 8.84 -0.75
C ALA A 109 9.93 8.51 0.02
N ALA A 110 9.91 7.41 0.74
CA ALA A 110 11.00 6.94 1.57
C ALA A 110 12.10 6.28 0.73
N ASP A 111 13.28 6.14 1.32
CA ASP A 111 14.40 5.45 0.70
C ASP A 111 14.08 3.97 0.50
N PRO A 112 14.35 3.37 -0.69
CA PRO A 112 14.23 1.95 -0.95
C PRO A 112 14.99 1.06 0.04
N GLN A 113 16.08 1.55 0.62
CA GLN A 113 16.89 0.82 1.59
C GLN A 113 16.05 0.33 2.78
N LYS A 114 15.02 1.07 3.19
CA LYS A 114 14.10 0.63 4.25
C LYS A 114 13.35 -0.66 3.91
N VAL A 115 13.03 -0.87 2.64
CA VAL A 115 12.40 -2.12 2.17
C VAL A 115 13.43 -3.24 2.20
N VAL A 116 14.64 -2.99 1.70
CA VAL A 116 15.75 -3.95 1.70
C VAL A 116 16.03 -4.43 3.13
N ASP A 117 16.20 -3.50 4.07
CA ASP A 117 16.47 -3.82 5.48
C ASP A 117 15.35 -4.65 6.12
N ALA A 118 14.09 -4.35 5.79
CA ALA A 118 12.94 -5.10 6.30
C ALA A 118 12.90 -6.53 5.74
N VAL A 119 13.19 -6.70 4.44
CA VAL A 119 13.26 -8.01 3.78
C VAL A 119 14.42 -8.82 4.34
N ASP A 120 15.60 -8.20 4.47
CA ASP A 120 16.77 -8.86 5.06
C ASP A 120 16.46 -9.35 6.48
N HIS A 121 15.94 -8.48 7.33
CA HIS A 121 15.54 -8.86 8.69
C HIS A 121 14.48 -9.98 8.69
N ALA A 122 13.49 -9.95 7.78
CA ALA A 122 12.48 -10.99 7.67
C ALA A 122 13.08 -12.35 7.28
N LEU A 123 14.12 -12.33 6.43
CA LEU A 123 14.80 -13.53 5.93
C LEU A 123 15.88 -14.06 6.87
N THR A 124 16.54 -13.22 7.68
CA THR A 124 17.73 -13.58 8.45
C THR A 124 17.51 -13.63 9.96
N ALA A 125 16.65 -12.77 10.51
CA ALA A 125 16.48 -12.64 11.96
C ALA A 125 15.99 -13.96 12.61
N ARG A 126 16.50 -14.25 13.80
CA ARG A 126 16.06 -15.42 14.60
C ARG A 126 14.54 -15.38 14.89
N ARG A 127 13.98 -14.18 15.11
CA ARG A 127 12.55 -13.95 15.37
C ARG A 127 12.02 -12.84 14.45
N PRO A 128 11.73 -13.16 13.17
CA PRO A 128 11.19 -12.15 12.25
C PRO A 128 9.81 -11.69 12.71
N LYS A 129 9.50 -10.44 12.42
CA LYS A 129 8.15 -9.89 12.64
C LYS A 129 7.20 -10.46 11.57
N SER A 130 5.93 -10.62 11.92
CA SER A 130 4.89 -10.97 10.96
C SER A 130 4.56 -9.82 10.00
N ARG A 131 4.78 -8.56 10.44
CA ARG A 131 4.48 -7.36 9.66
C ARG A 131 5.57 -6.30 9.86
N TYR A 132 5.97 -5.65 8.76
CA TYR A 132 6.95 -4.58 8.72
C TYR A 132 6.33 -3.33 8.10
N LEU A 133 5.70 -2.49 8.92
CA LEU A 133 5.31 -1.12 8.55
C LEU A 133 6.55 -0.23 8.62
N LEU A 134 6.96 0.33 7.49
CA LEU A 134 8.28 0.92 7.33
C LEU A 134 8.42 2.36 7.88
N ASP A 135 7.30 3.03 8.10
CA ASP A 135 7.30 4.40 8.61
C ASP A 135 6.28 4.59 9.76
N ALA A 136 6.51 5.63 10.56
CA ALA A 136 5.66 5.93 11.70
C ALA A 136 4.25 6.38 11.29
N ALA A 137 4.13 7.11 10.17
CA ALA A 137 2.84 7.59 9.67
C ALA A 137 1.93 6.43 9.31
N SER A 138 2.45 5.41 8.61
CA SER A 138 1.71 4.19 8.27
C SER A 138 1.25 3.41 9.50
N ARG A 139 2.08 3.36 10.56
CA ARG A 139 1.71 2.70 11.83
C ARG A 139 0.57 3.42 12.52
N ILE A 140 0.65 4.76 12.60
CA ILE A 140 -0.39 5.60 13.18
C ILE A 140 -1.67 5.48 12.36
N GLN A 141 -1.58 5.57 11.05
CA GLN A 141 -2.72 5.46 10.14
C GLN A 141 -3.44 4.13 10.30
N LYS A 142 -2.72 3.01 10.35
CA LYS A 142 -3.29 1.68 10.61
C LYS A 142 -4.05 1.63 11.94
N ALA A 143 -3.45 2.18 13.01
CA ALA A 143 -4.08 2.20 14.32
C ALA A 143 -5.35 3.06 14.32
N VAL A 144 -5.29 4.24 13.71
CA VAL A 144 -6.45 5.16 13.59
C VAL A 144 -7.58 4.48 12.81
N VAL A 145 -7.29 3.94 11.63
CA VAL A 145 -8.31 3.29 10.78
C VAL A 145 -8.97 2.10 11.49
N GLY A 146 -8.20 1.32 12.26
CA GLY A 146 -8.73 0.19 13.03
C GLY A 146 -9.59 0.59 14.24
N LEU A 147 -9.48 1.83 14.72
CA LEU A 147 -10.17 2.33 15.91
C LEU A 147 -11.31 3.31 15.60
N THR A 148 -11.37 3.84 14.39
CA THR A 148 -12.38 4.83 14.00
C THR A 148 -13.52 4.20 13.20
N PRO A 149 -14.78 4.67 13.39
CA PRO A 149 -15.90 4.26 12.56
C PRO A 149 -15.65 4.53 11.07
N THR A 150 -16.15 3.63 10.20
CA THR A 150 -15.99 3.72 8.74
C THR A 150 -16.36 5.08 8.18
N ALA A 151 -17.48 5.67 8.63
CA ALA A 151 -17.94 6.96 8.15
C ALA A 151 -16.93 8.11 8.41
N ILE A 152 -16.19 8.05 9.52
CA ILE A 152 -15.14 9.05 9.83
C ILE A 152 -13.93 8.84 8.91
N ASN A 153 -13.51 7.57 8.74
CA ASN A 153 -12.41 7.23 7.83
C ASN A 153 -12.73 7.68 6.40
N ASP A 154 -13.94 7.38 5.91
CA ASP A 154 -14.40 7.76 4.59
C ASP A 154 -14.39 9.28 4.40
N ALA A 155 -14.91 10.04 5.38
CA ALA A 155 -14.91 11.49 5.32
C ALA A 155 -13.50 12.09 5.26
N VAL A 156 -12.57 11.56 6.06
CA VAL A 156 -11.17 12.01 6.08
C VAL A 156 -10.46 11.67 4.76
N LEU A 157 -10.62 10.44 4.27
CA LEU A 157 -9.98 10.00 3.02
C LEU A 157 -10.57 10.72 1.81
N ALA A 158 -11.89 10.91 1.76
CA ALA A 158 -12.53 11.68 0.71
C ALA A 158 -12.04 13.13 0.69
N ALA A 159 -11.96 13.79 1.85
CA ALA A 159 -11.43 15.15 1.95
C ALA A 159 -9.95 15.27 1.52
N ALA A 160 -9.15 14.22 1.75
CA ALA A 160 -7.75 14.19 1.34
C ALA A 160 -7.55 14.01 -0.17
N THR A 161 -8.54 13.38 -0.85
CA THR A 161 -8.49 13.00 -2.27
C THR A 161 -9.38 13.85 -3.17
N THR A 162 -10.12 14.80 -2.62
CA THR A 162 -10.91 15.77 -3.39
C THR A 162 -10.36 17.19 -3.20
N SER A 163 -10.41 17.99 -4.23
CA SER A 163 -10.14 19.42 -4.12
C SER A 163 -11.48 20.17 -3.94
N LYS A 164 -11.54 21.12 -3.00
CA LYS A 164 -12.73 21.96 -2.87
C LYS A 164 -13.03 22.64 -4.22
N ARG A 165 -14.25 22.51 -4.73
CA ARG A 165 -14.71 23.34 -5.85
C ARG A 165 -14.50 24.80 -5.42
N ARG A 166 -13.69 25.54 -6.17
CA ARG A 166 -13.78 27.01 -6.11
C ARG A 166 -15.11 27.36 -6.79
N SER A 167 -16.07 27.78 -6.01
CA SER A 167 -17.30 28.44 -6.48
C SER A 167 -16.94 29.71 -7.20
#